data_31a7f372b9e6d48fcff3e5e93f418791
#
_entry.id   31a7f372b9e6d48fcff3e5e93f418791
#
_cell.length_a   1.000
_cell.length_b   1.000
_cell.length_c   1.000
_cell.angle_alpha   90.00
_cell.angle_beta   90.00
_cell.angle_gamma   90.00
#
_symmetry.space_group_name_H-M   'P 1'
#
loop_
_entity.id
_entity.type
_entity.pdbx_description
1 polymer ?
#
loop_
_entity_poly.entity_id
_entity_poly.type
_entity_poly.pdbx_seq_one_letter_code
_entity_poly.pdbx_strand_id
1 'polypeptide(L)'
;MYDELVDLEKETGVILSKSPTQNVGYEVLGELPKEAHETPMLSLDKTKSTDDLRDWLGSQKGLLSWKLDGLTVVLTYNQGILQKAVTRGSGEIGEVITNNAKVFSNVPLNISYEGELVLRGEAVIKYSDFNRI
;
A
#
# COMPACT_ATOMS: atom_id res chain seq x y z
N MET A 1 -3.00 -13.89 -15.18
CA MET A 1 -1.55 -14.12 -14.82
C MET A 1 -1.31 -14.25 -13.33
N TYR A 2 -1.53 -13.21 -12.48
CA TYR A 2 -1.35 -13.37 -11.02
C TYR A 2 -2.36 -14.37 -10.41
N ASP A 3 -3.63 -14.24 -10.75
CA ASP A 3 -4.68 -15.13 -10.24
C ASP A 3 -4.50 -16.58 -10.71
N GLU A 4 -4.05 -16.78 -11.94
CA GLU A 4 -3.69 -18.11 -12.49
C GLU A 4 -2.52 -18.74 -11.72
N LEU A 5 -1.54 -17.92 -11.31
CA LEU A 5 -0.42 -18.40 -10.49
C LEU A 5 -0.90 -18.82 -9.10
N VAL A 6 -1.79 -18.04 -8.47
CA VAL A 6 -2.40 -18.39 -7.18
C VAL A 6 -3.16 -19.71 -7.27
N ASP A 7 -3.94 -19.89 -8.34
CA ASP A 7 -4.70 -21.12 -8.54
C ASP A 7 -3.78 -22.32 -8.79
N LEU A 8 -2.72 -22.14 -9.58
CA LEU A 8 -1.73 -23.20 -9.85
C LEU A 8 -0.97 -23.60 -8.57
N GLU A 9 -0.58 -22.64 -7.73
CA GLU A 9 0.08 -22.91 -6.44
C GLU A 9 -0.84 -23.65 -5.48
N LYS A 10 -2.14 -23.35 -5.48
CA LYS A 10 -3.15 -24.10 -4.70
C LYS A 10 -3.33 -25.53 -5.21
N GLU A 11 -3.39 -25.72 -6.53
CA GLU A 11 -3.57 -27.04 -7.13
C GLU A 11 -2.35 -27.94 -6.96
N THR A 12 -1.17 -27.40 -7.13
CA THR A 12 0.09 -28.15 -7.06
C THR A 12 0.66 -28.30 -5.66
N GLY A 13 0.27 -27.43 -4.74
CA GLY A 13 0.87 -27.34 -3.39
C GLY A 13 2.32 -26.86 -3.40
N VAL A 14 2.84 -26.39 -4.56
CA VAL A 14 4.22 -25.93 -4.71
C VAL A 14 4.26 -24.41 -4.78
N ILE A 15 4.89 -23.79 -3.81
CA ILE A 15 5.12 -22.35 -3.76
C ILE A 15 6.63 -22.09 -3.91
N LEU A 16 7.00 -21.35 -4.94
CA LEU A 16 8.40 -20.96 -5.13
C LEU A 16 8.77 -19.83 -4.16
N SER A 17 9.99 -19.87 -3.61
CA SER A 17 10.46 -18.90 -2.61
C SER A 17 10.45 -17.44 -3.08
N LYS A 18 10.44 -17.20 -4.39
CA LYS A 18 10.31 -15.87 -5.01
C LYS A 18 8.97 -15.65 -5.69
N SER A 19 7.97 -16.46 -5.37
CA SER A 19 6.64 -16.28 -5.96
C SER A 19 6.07 -14.91 -5.60
N PRO A 20 5.48 -14.17 -6.56
CA PRO A 20 4.80 -12.90 -6.28
C PRO A 20 3.56 -13.08 -5.40
N THR A 21 3.10 -14.31 -5.16
CA THR A 21 2.02 -14.61 -4.21
C THR A 21 2.48 -14.54 -2.76
N GLN A 22 3.78 -14.75 -2.50
CA GLN A 22 4.41 -14.72 -1.17
C GLN A 22 5.25 -13.46 -0.97
N ASN A 23 5.69 -12.82 -2.06
CA ASN A 23 6.52 -11.63 -2.01
C ASN A 23 5.74 -10.44 -2.57
N VAL A 24 5.68 -9.39 -1.80
CA VAL A 24 4.97 -8.16 -2.16
C VAL A 24 5.99 -7.13 -2.65
N GLY A 25 5.71 -6.59 -3.83
CA GLY A 25 6.54 -5.52 -4.38
C GLY A 25 7.73 -6.04 -5.22
N TYR A 26 8.69 -5.18 -5.44
CA TYR A 26 9.93 -5.42 -6.18
C TYR A 26 11.12 -5.07 -5.28
N GLU A 27 12.31 -5.46 -5.68
CA GLU A 27 13.53 -5.01 -4.99
C GLU A 27 13.61 -3.49 -5.01
N VAL A 28 13.84 -2.91 -3.84
CA VAL A 28 14.01 -1.47 -3.69
C VAL A 28 15.39 -1.10 -4.23
N LEU A 29 15.45 -0.81 -5.53
CA LEU A 29 16.64 -0.36 -6.25
C LEU A 29 16.52 1.15 -6.44
N GLY A 30 17.32 1.94 -5.74
CA GLY A 30 17.28 3.39 -5.90
C GLY A 30 18.31 4.11 -5.05
N GLU A 31 18.54 5.38 -5.37
CA GLU A 31 19.43 6.27 -4.64
C GLU A 31 18.77 6.89 -3.39
N LEU A 32 17.43 6.74 -3.25
CA LEU A 32 16.72 7.28 -2.09
C LEU A 32 17.05 6.47 -0.83
N PRO A 33 17.11 7.12 0.33
CA PRO A 33 17.27 6.43 1.61
C PRO A 33 16.17 5.39 1.79
N LYS A 34 16.54 4.22 2.31
CA LYS A 34 15.64 3.09 2.55
C LYS A 34 15.33 2.98 4.02
N GLU A 35 14.10 2.60 4.34
CA GLU A 35 13.65 2.42 5.72
C GLU A 35 12.79 1.16 5.84
N ALA A 36 13.00 0.40 6.91
CA ALA A 36 12.16 -0.74 7.25
C ALA A 36 10.82 -0.27 7.84
N HIS A 37 9.74 -0.94 7.45
CA HIS A 37 8.42 -0.72 8.05
C HIS A 37 8.34 -1.41 9.40
N GLU A 38 7.79 -0.75 10.41
CA GLU A 38 7.53 -1.34 11.73
C GLU A 38 6.53 -2.51 11.63
N THR A 39 5.58 -2.39 10.70
CA THR A 39 4.62 -3.44 10.38
C THR A 39 4.67 -3.73 8.89
N PRO A 40 4.81 -5.00 8.47
CA PRO A 40 4.85 -5.36 7.06
C PRO A 40 3.63 -4.84 6.29
N MET A 41 3.86 -4.26 5.11
CA MET A 41 2.82 -3.71 4.23
C MET A 41 2.32 -4.78 3.27
N LEU A 42 1.63 -5.79 3.81
CA LEU A 42 1.10 -6.90 3.05
C LEU A 42 -0.02 -6.48 2.09
N SER A 43 -0.31 -7.32 1.12
CA SER A 43 -1.47 -7.19 0.24
C SER A 43 -2.77 -7.46 1.00
N LEU A 44 -3.85 -6.84 0.54
CA LEU A 44 -5.19 -7.16 1.02
C LEU A 44 -5.67 -8.45 0.35
N ASP A 45 -6.46 -9.23 1.09
CA ASP A 45 -7.19 -10.36 0.54
C ASP A 45 -8.16 -9.88 -0.55
N LYS A 46 -8.40 -10.75 -1.51
CA LYS A 46 -9.30 -10.45 -2.63
C LYS A 46 -10.15 -11.66 -2.98
N THR A 47 -11.37 -11.41 -3.40
CA THR A 47 -12.25 -12.42 -3.95
C THR A 47 -13.03 -11.89 -5.14
N LYS A 48 -13.43 -12.76 -6.05
CA LYS A 48 -14.39 -12.52 -7.14
C LYS A 48 -15.76 -13.13 -6.82
N SER A 49 -15.86 -13.87 -5.72
CA SER A 49 -17.07 -14.56 -5.28
C SER A 49 -17.89 -13.64 -4.37
N THR A 50 -19.16 -13.48 -4.72
CA THR A 50 -20.13 -12.77 -3.87
C THR A 50 -20.47 -13.54 -2.61
N ASP A 51 -20.37 -14.85 -2.64
CA ASP A 51 -20.64 -15.70 -1.49
C ASP A 51 -19.50 -15.60 -0.47
N ASP A 52 -18.24 -15.65 -0.91
CA ASP A 52 -17.09 -15.43 -0.04
C ASP A 52 -17.16 -14.04 0.63
N LEU A 53 -17.55 -13.02 -0.14
CA LEU A 53 -17.69 -11.66 0.39
C LEU A 53 -18.80 -11.59 1.43
N ARG A 54 -19.94 -12.29 1.19
CA ARG A 54 -21.04 -12.36 2.14
C ARG A 54 -20.62 -13.07 3.43
N ASP A 55 -19.91 -14.19 3.29
CA ASP A 55 -19.45 -14.98 4.44
C ASP A 55 -18.41 -14.18 5.26
N TRP A 56 -17.48 -13.49 4.59
CA TRP A 56 -16.52 -12.61 5.23
C TRP A 56 -17.19 -11.45 5.97
N LEU A 57 -18.20 -10.81 5.36
CA LEU A 57 -18.89 -9.68 5.96
C LEU A 57 -19.79 -10.12 7.13
N GLY A 58 -20.43 -11.28 7.02
CA GLY A 58 -21.37 -11.81 8.01
C GLY A 58 -22.49 -10.80 8.32
N SER A 59 -22.71 -10.52 9.59
CA SER A 59 -23.72 -9.55 10.08
C SER A 59 -23.17 -8.13 10.26
N GLN A 60 -21.92 -7.87 9.90
CA GLN A 60 -21.29 -6.57 10.07
C GLN A 60 -21.74 -5.58 8.98
N LYS A 61 -21.66 -4.29 9.31
CA LYS A 61 -21.84 -3.24 8.32
C LYS A 61 -20.55 -3.11 7.49
N GLY A 62 -20.67 -3.15 6.16
CA GLY A 62 -19.56 -2.94 5.23
C GLY A 62 -19.63 -1.58 4.54
N LEU A 63 -18.47 -1.07 4.15
CA LEU A 63 -18.35 0.09 3.29
C LEU A 63 -17.74 -0.36 1.95
N LEU A 64 -18.43 -0.07 0.85
CA LEU A 64 -17.92 -0.31 -0.48
C LEU A 64 -17.24 0.95 -1.02
N SER A 65 -16.01 0.82 -1.47
CA SER A 65 -15.24 1.92 -2.07
C SER A 65 -14.42 1.44 -3.26
N TRP A 66 -13.99 2.37 -4.11
CA TRP A 66 -13.02 2.08 -5.16
C TRP A 66 -11.66 1.73 -4.52
N LYS A 67 -11.04 0.67 -5.02
CA LYS A 67 -9.63 0.41 -4.72
C LYS A 67 -8.79 1.10 -5.79
N LEU A 68 -8.35 2.31 -5.46
CA LEU A 68 -7.47 3.08 -6.33
C LEU A 68 -6.12 2.35 -6.49
N ASP A 69 -5.55 2.47 -7.66
CA ASP A 69 -4.24 1.92 -8.02
C ASP A 69 -3.25 3.06 -8.23
N GLY A 70 -2.12 3.00 -7.54
CA GLY A 70 -1.10 4.04 -7.57
C GLY A 70 0.16 3.61 -6.80
N LEU A 71 0.74 4.54 -6.07
CA LEU A 71 1.89 4.29 -5.19
C LEU A 71 1.44 4.28 -3.73
N THR A 72 1.55 3.14 -3.07
CA THR A 72 1.26 3.06 -1.64
C THR A 72 2.31 3.82 -0.85
N VAL A 73 1.87 4.73 0.01
CA VAL A 73 2.72 5.57 0.86
C VAL A 73 2.25 5.49 2.31
N VAL A 74 3.21 5.39 3.22
CA VAL A 74 3.01 5.49 4.66
C VAL A 74 3.47 6.87 5.11
N LEU A 75 2.56 7.63 5.72
CA LEU A 75 2.82 8.95 6.29
C LEU A 75 2.88 8.82 7.81
N THR A 76 3.95 9.31 8.42
CA THR A 76 4.09 9.36 9.87
C THR A 76 4.08 10.80 10.33
N TYR A 77 3.11 11.14 11.19
CA TYR A 77 3.04 12.41 11.89
C TYR A 77 3.41 12.19 13.36
N ASN A 78 4.09 13.16 13.93
CA ASN A 78 4.38 13.21 15.35
C ASN A 78 4.25 14.66 15.84
N GLN A 79 3.57 14.84 16.97
CA GLN A 79 3.25 16.16 17.52
C GLN A 79 2.64 17.12 16.48
N GLY A 80 1.72 16.59 15.68
CA GLY A 80 1.03 17.34 14.64
C GLY A 80 1.84 17.64 13.38
N ILE A 81 3.09 17.22 13.26
CA ILE A 81 3.98 17.55 12.13
C ILE A 81 4.27 16.31 11.30
N LEU A 82 4.20 16.42 9.96
CA LEU A 82 4.64 15.36 9.04
C LEU A 82 6.15 15.15 9.20
N GLN A 83 6.52 14.04 9.82
CA GLN A 83 7.92 13.65 10.04
C GLN A 83 8.50 12.89 8.86
N LYS A 84 7.70 11.99 8.30
CA LYS A 84 8.21 10.98 7.37
C LYS A 84 7.14 10.51 6.40
N ALA A 85 7.57 10.24 5.16
CA ALA A 85 6.80 9.50 4.17
C ALA A 85 7.67 8.42 3.55
N VAL A 86 7.17 7.18 3.51
CA VAL A 86 7.91 6.01 3.01
C VAL A 86 7.02 5.24 2.04
N THR A 87 7.57 4.83 0.90
CA THR A 87 6.85 3.97 -0.06
C THR A 87 6.67 2.57 0.51
N ARG A 88 5.72 1.80 -0.01
CA ARG A 88 5.56 0.40 0.35
C ARG A 88 6.81 -0.43 0.06
N GLY A 89 7.47 -0.19 -1.09
CA GLY A 89 8.60 -0.98 -1.55
C GLY A 89 8.30 -2.46 -1.62
N SER A 90 9.16 -3.29 -1.03
CA SER A 90 8.97 -4.75 -0.92
C SER A 90 7.85 -5.16 0.06
N GLY A 91 7.32 -4.24 0.83
CA GLY A 91 6.42 -4.50 1.96
C GLY A 91 7.13 -4.53 3.31
N GLU A 92 8.42 -4.83 3.35
CA GLU A 92 9.28 -4.77 4.53
C GLU A 92 10.16 -3.53 4.54
N ILE A 93 10.67 -3.13 3.37
CA ILE A 93 11.56 -1.98 3.19
C ILE A 93 10.99 -1.10 2.09
N GLY A 94 10.85 0.20 2.38
CA GLY A 94 10.45 1.23 1.44
C GLY A 94 11.48 2.31 1.24
N GLU A 95 11.25 3.20 0.30
CA GLU A 95 12.06 4.39 0.03
C GLU A 95 11.50 5.59 0.76
N VAL A 96 12.37 6.37 1.40
CA VAL A 96 11.97 7.61 2.08
C VAL A 96 11.73 8.71 1.05
N ILE A 97 10.48 9.14 0.93
CA ILE A 97 10.02 10.13 -0.04
C ILE A 97 9.42 11.37 0.62
N THR A 98 9.85 11.71 1.83
CA THR A 98 9.26 12.79 2.62
C THR A 98 9.23 14.12 1.87
N ASN A 99 10.28 14.45 1.12
CA ASN A 99 10.32 15.69 0.36
C ASN A 99 9.32 15.71 -0.80
N ASN A 100 9.10 14.55 -1.44
CA ASN A 100 8.08 14.40 -2.47
C ASN A 100 6.66 14.49 -1.89
N ALA A 101 6.43 13.87 -0.73
CA ALA A 101 5.13 13.88 -0.07
C ALA A 101 4.68 15.29 0.35
N LYS A 102 5.62 16.18 0.67
CA LYS A 102 5.33 17.57 1.04
C LYS A 102 4.65 18.39 -0.07
N VAL A 103 4.77 17.97 -1.33
CA VAL A 103 4.13 18.64 -2.47
C VAL A 103 2.86 17.95 -2.95
N PHE A 104 2.42 16.88 -2.29
CA PHE A 104 1.12 16.25 -2.58
C PHE A 104 -0.01 17.20 -2.19
N SER A 105 -0.96 17.42 -3.09
CA SER A 105 -1.99 18.46 -2.98
C SER A 105 -2.88 18.35 -1.74
N ASN A 106 -3.01 17.14 -1.17
CA ASN A 106 -3.91 16.87 -0.05
C ASN A 106 -3.19 16.25 1.17
N VAL A 107 -1.87 16.37 1.25
CA VAL A 107 -1.10 15.95 2.42
C VAL A 107 -0.76 17.19 3.25
N PRO A 108 -1.44 17.43 4.39
CA PRO A 108 -1.12 18.55 5.25
C PRO A 108 0.24 18.33 5.93
N LEU A 109 1.05 19.39 6.00
CA LEU A 109 2.33 19.33 6.73
C LEU A 109 2.10 19.37 8.25
N ASN A 110 0.98 19.94 8.68
CA ASN A 110 0.58 20.04 10.07
C ASN A 110 -0.87 19.58 10.26
N ILE A 111 -1.12 18.84 11.33
CA ILE A 111 -2.43 18.37 11.76
C ILE A 111 -2.66 18.72 13.24
N SER A 112 -3.90 18.70 13.68
CA SER A 112 -4.25 19.04 15.08
C SER A 112 -4.01 17.91 16.09
N TYR A 113 -3.69 16.70 15.63
CA TYR A 113 -3.44 15.55 16.50
C TYR A 113 -1.99 15.58 17.00
N GLU A 114 -1.78 15.65 18.31
CA GLU A 114 -0.45 15.80 18.91
C GLU A 114 0.28 14.47 19.20
N GLY A 115 -0.42 13.33 19.08
CA GLY A 115 0.21 12.01 19.22
C GLY A 115 0.96 11.58 17.97
N GLU A 116 1.51 10.38 18.02
CA GLU A 116 2.00 9.70 16.83
C GLU A 116 0.83 9.17 16.00
N LEU A 117 0.79 9.50 14.72
CA LEU A 117 -0.22 9.04 13.76
C LEU A 117 0.47 8.48 12.52
N VAL A 118 0.22 7.21 12.26
CA VAL A 118 0.70 6.54 11.06
C VAL A 118 -0.49 6.30 10.12
N LEU A 119 -0.41 6.84 8.91
CA LEU A 119 -1.45 6.71 7.88
C LEU A 119 -0.89 5.98 6.68
N ARG A 120 -1.66 5.01 6.18
CA ARG A 120 -1.39 4.36 4.90
C ARG A 120 -2.35 4.92 3.86
N GLY A 121 -1.83 5.39 2.75
CA GLY A 121 -2.60 5.95 1.65
C GLY A 121 -2.08 5.50 0.29
N GLU A 122 -2.80 5.90 -0.73
CA GLU A 122 -2.44 5.64 -2.12
C GLU A 122 -2.23 6.97 -2.85
N ALA A 123 -1.00 7.21 -3.28
CA ALA A 123 -0.69 8.37 -4.12
C ALA A 123 -1.09 8.08 -5.56
N VAL A 124 -2.02 8.86 -6.07
CA VAL A 124 -2.57 8.70 -7.42
C VAL A 124 -2.44 9.97 -8.22
N ILE A 125 -2.32 9.85 -9.53
CA ILE A 125 -2.35 10.96 -10.47
C ILE A 125 -3.59 10.80 -11.37
N LYS A 126 -4.28 11.91 -11.66
CA LYS A 126 -5.39 11.90 -12.62
C LYS A 126 -4.86 11.70 -14.04
N TYR A 127 -5.60 11.00 -14.88
CA TYR A 127 -5.24 10.85 -16.30
C TYR A 127 -5.05 12.20 -17.02
N SER A 128 -5.87 13.21 -16.69
CA SER A 128 -5.72 14.55 -17.25
C SER A 128 -4.38 15.21 -16.92
N ASP A 129 -3.83 14.91 -15.76
CA ASP A 129 -2.56 15.49 -15.30
C ASP A 129 -1.37 14.64 -15.81
N PHE A 130 -1.53 13.33 -15.83
CA PHE A 130 -0.54 12.42 -16.38
C PHE A 130 -0.22 12.68 -17.86
N ASN A 131 -1.26 12.99 -18.67
CA ASN A 131 -1.10 13.30 -20.10
C ASN A 131 -0.45 14.67 -20.37
N ARG A 132 -0.14 15.46 -19.33
CA ARG A 132 0.49 16.80 -19.45
C ARG A 132 1.97 16.77 -19.08
N ILE A 133 2.48 15.65 -18.60
CA ILE A 133 3.88 15.39 -18.29
C ILE A 133 4.56 14.76 -19.51
#